data_b36e29de761eb7f56172ca26d6e48a38
#
_entry.id   b36e29de761eb7f56172ca26d6e48a38
#
_cell.length_a   1.000
_cell.length_b   1.000
_cell.length_c   1.000
_cell.angle_alpha   90.00
_cell.angle_beta   90.00
_cell.angle_gamma   90.00
#
_symmetry.space_group_name_H-M   'P 1'
#
loop_
_entity.id
_entity.type
_entity.pdbx_description
1 polymer ?
#
loop_
_entity_poly.entity_id
_entity_poly.type
_entity_poly.pdbx_seq_one_letter_code
_entity_poly.pdbx_strand_id
1 'polypeptide(L)'
;VKAELPDTDAVFGWVSPDCLPFAKRLRWLQSPQAGPTRGFYYDELVAHPVVVCNPRGVYNDHIAQHIMMYVLALSRGLPAYLEAQRHSRWERDAPSTRYVDLSQASALIVGVGGIGQETSLRCQAFGMTVHGIDERWEYETPGLQRHNAGELRGVAAEVDFVIATVPQTPATEGLFNRDVFTAMRSDAVSYTH
;
A
#
# COMPACT_ATOMS: atom_id res chain seq x y z
N VAL A 1 25.51 -10.87 -19.20
CA VAL A 1 24.10 -10.54 -19.48
C VAL A 1 23.88 -10.30 -20.98
N LYS A 2 24.50 -9.25 -21.62
CA LYS A 2 24.28 -8.95 -23.06
C LYS A 2 24.66 -10.12 -24.01
N ALA A 3 25.63 -10.92 -23.64
CA ALA A 3 26.05 -12.06 -24.45
C ALA A 3 25.08 -13.26 -24.42
N GLU A 4 24.26 -13.36 -23.43
CA GLU A 4 23.28 -14.46 -23.20
C GLU A 4 21.88 -14.13 -23.73
N LEU A 5 21.55 -12.83 -23.84
CA LEU A 5 20.23 -12.36 -24.25
C LEU A 5 19.75 -12.85 -25.62
N PRO A 6 20.59 -13.01 -26.66
CA PRO A 6 20.15 -13.46 -27.98
C PRO A 6 19.43 -14.81 -27.97
N ASP A 7 19.81 -15.70 -27.05
CA ASP A 7 19.27 -17.06 -26.93
C ASP A 7 18.28 -17.24 -25.76
N THR A 8 17.96 -16.13 -25.05
CA THR A 8 17.09 -16.15 -23.86
C THR A 8 15.62 -16.06 -24.26
N ASP A 9 14.81 -17.03 -23.84
CA ASP A 9 13.36 -17.04 -24.05
C ASP A 9 12.58 -16.37 -22.89
N ALA A 10 13.15 -16.35 -21.67
CA ALA A 10 12.50 -15.79 -20.46
C ALA A 10 13.49 -15.05 -19.58
N VAL A 11 13.03 -13.95 -18.95
CA VAL A 11 13.81 -13.18 -17.98
C VAL A 11 12.99 -12.99 -16.71
N PHE A 12 13.59 -13.23 -15.55
CA PHE A 12 13.08 -12.79 -14.25
C PHE A 12 13.82 -11.51 -13.84
N GLY A 13 13.08 -10.43 -13.61
CA GLY A 13 13.64 -9.13 -13.23
C GLY A 13 13.21 -8.01 -14.17
N TRP A 14 14.19 -7.34 -14.76
CA TRP A 14 13.99 -6.22 -15.67
C TRP A 14 15.02 -6.26 -16.81
N VAL A 15 14.61 -5.87 -17.99
CA VAL A 15 15.48 -5.72 -19.17
C VAL A 15 15.61 -4.23 -19.45
N SER A 16 16.82 -3.72 -19.41
CA SER A 16 17.09 -2.29 -19.69
C SER A 16 16.90 -1.94 -21.17
N PRO A 17 16.61 -0.67 -21.52
CA PRO A 17 16.44 -0.24 -22.90
C PRO A 17 17.62 -0.60 -23.81
N ASP A 18 18.85 -0.50 -23.31
CA ASP A 18 20.08 -0.82 -24.02
C ASP A 18 20.36 -2.33 -24.14
N CYS A 19 19.61 -3.16 -23.43
CA CYS A 19 19.66 -4.61 -23.48
C CYS A 19 18.57 -5.23 -24.36
N LEU A 20 17.40 -4.62 -24.42
CA LEU A 20 16.25 -5.15 -25.15
C LEU A 20 16.52 -5.48 -26.64
N PRO A 21 17.30 -4.68 -27.40
CA PRO A 21 17.61 -5.00 -28.79
C PRO A 21 18.36 -6.32 -29.01
N PHE A 22 19.03 -6.83 -27.97
CA PHE A 22 19.73 -8.11 -28.00
C PHE A 22 18.84 -9.30 -27.62
N ALA A 23 17.70 -9.07 -27.00
CA ALA A 23 16.77 -10.11 -26.51
C ALA A 23 15.84 -10.62 -27.61
N LYS A 24 16.40 -11.13 -28.72
CA LYS A 24 15.66 -11.48 -29.96
C LYS A 24 14.67 -12.62 -29.79
N ARG A 25 14.85 -13.50 -28.81
CA ARG A 25 14.00 -14.67 -28.54
C ARG A 25 13.13 -14.47 -27.32
N LEU A 26 13.21 -13.31 -26.63
CA LEU A 26 12.48 -13.05 -25.40
C LEU A 26 10.96 -13.07 -25.63
N ARG A 27 10.29 -13.99 -24.96
CA ARG A 27 8.83 -14.15 -24.98
C ARG A 27 8.14 -13.91 -23.65
N TRP A 28 8.88 -14.03 -22.55
CA TRP A 28 8.34 -13.86 -21.20
C TRP A 28 9.29 -13.04 -20.31
N LEU A 29 8.74 -11.98 -19.69
CA LEU A 29 9.43 -11.16 -18.70
C LEU A 29 8.61 -11.19 -17.41
N GLN A 30 9.14 -11.84 -16.38
CA GLN A 30 8.52 -11.87 -15.05
C GLN A 30 9.08 -10.75 -14.19
N SER A 31 8.26 -9.75 -13.84
CA SER A 31 8.61 -8.76 -12.82
C SER A 31 8.62 -9.41 -11.43
N PRO A 32 9.60 -9.11 -10.57
CA PRO A 32 9.58 -9.53 -9.17
C PRO A 32 8.60 -8.74 -8.31
N GLN A 33 8.11 -7.60 -8.81
CA GLN A 33 7.25 -6.67 -8.09
C GLN A 33 5.81 -6.76 -8.58
N ALA A 34 4.85 -6.72 -7.65
CA ALA A 34 3.42 -6.71 -7.98
C ALA A 34 2.99 -5.41 -8.70
N GLY A 35 3.60 -4.28 -8.34
CA GLY A 35 3.47 -3.00 -9.03
C GLY A 35 4.85 -2.57 -9.55
N PRO A 36 5.14 -2.68 -10.86
CA PRO A 36 6.40 -2.23 -11.41
C PRO A 36 6.66 -0.75 -11.12
N THR A 37 7.90 -0.43 -10.78
CA THR A 37 8.33 0.95 -10.49
C THR A 37 8.26 1.84 -11.71
N ARG A 38 8.23 3.16 -11.48
CA ARG A 38 8.30 4.16 -12.56
C ARG A 38 9.51 3.89 -13.47
N GLY A 39 9.28 3.87 -14.79
CA GLY A 39 10.30 3.57 -15.80
C GLY A 39 10.50 2.09 -16.11
N PHE A 40 9.76 1.19 -15.45
CA PHE A 40 9.76 -0.22 -15.84
C PHE A 40 9.23 -0.41 -17.27
N TYR A 41 8.09 0.21 -17.56
CA TYR A 41 7.50 0.25 -18.89
C TYR A 41 8.02 1.47 -19.66
N TYR A 42 9.01 1.27 -20.50
CA TYR A 42 9.50 2.26 -21.46
C TYR A 42 8.98 1.92 -22.86
N ASP A 43 8.98 2.88 -23.77
CA ASP A 43 8.26 2.79 -25.06
C ASP A 43 8.66 1.56 -25.89
N GLU A 44 9.95 1.23 -25.93
CA GLU A 44 10.44 0.06 -26.70
C GLU A 44 10.00 -1.27 -26.04
N LEU A 45 9.87 -1.34 -24.71
CA LEU A 45 9.34 -2.53 -24.03
C LEU A 45 7.84 -2.67 -24.28
N VAL A 46 7.10 -1.56 -24.25
CA VAL A 46 5.65 -1.56 -24.53
C VAL A 46 5.36 -2.00 -25.98
N ALA A 47 6.24 -1.62 -26.93
CA ALA A 47 6.12 -2.03 -28.33
C ALA A 47 6.66 -3.46 -28.59
N HIS A 48 7.38 -4.07 -27.64
CA HIS A 48 7.96 -5.40 -27.80
C HIS A 48 6.89 -6.49 -27.61
N PRO A 49 6.96 -7.61 -28.38
CA PRO A 49 5.98 -8.70 -28.29
C PRO A 49 6.10 -9.56 -27.01
N VAL A 50 7.03 -9.24 -26.10
CA VAL A 50 7.21 -9.98 -24.85
C VAL A 50 5.97 -9.89 -23.96
N VAL A 51 5.57 -11.02 -23.38
CA VAL A 51 4.53 -11.05 -22.36
C VAL A 51 5.15 -10.68 -21.01
N VAL A 52 4.69 -9.58 -20.42
CA VAL A 52 5.13 -9.13 -19.10
C VAL A 52 4.14 -9.61 -18.04
N CYS A 53 4.65 -10.31 -17.03
CA CYS A 53 3.87 -10.80 -15.88
C CYS A 53 4.39 -10.21 -14.57
N ASN A 54 3.52 -10.14 -13.57
CA ASN A 54 3.85 -9.71 -12.22
C ASN A 54 3.22 -10.65 -11.17
N PRO A 55 3.75 -10.72 -9.93
CA PRO A 55 3.24 -11.60 -8.88
C PRO A 55 2.04 -10.97 -8.15
N ARG A 56 0.97 -10.65 -8.87
CA ARG A 56 -0.23 -10.07 -8.27
C ARG A 56 -0.85 -11.05 -7.26
N GLY A 57 -1.16 -10.56 -6.06
CA GLY A 57 -1.84 -11.33 -5.02
C GLY A 57 -0.94 -12.10 -4.06
N VAL A 58 0.34 -12.29 -4.38
CA VAL A 58 1.26 -13.13 -3.60
C VAL A 58 1.60 -12.54 -2.22
N TYR A 59 1.61 -11.22 -2.09
CA TYR A 59 2.05 -10.52 -0.88
C TYR A 59 0.92 -9.81 -0.12
N ASN A 60 -0.33 -10.03 -0.48
CA ASN A 60 -1.46 -9.28 0.08
C ASN A 60 -1.54 -9.40 1.60
N ASP A 61 -1.47 -10.62 2.12
CA ASP A 61 -1.53 -10.94 3.54
C ASP A 61 -0.31 -10.42 4.31
N HIS A 62 0.89 -10.56 3.74
CA HIS A 62 2.13 -10.05 4.35
C HIS A 62 2.12 -8.53 4.49
N ILE A 63 1.69 -7.82 3.44
CA ILE A 63 1.60 -6.36 3.47
C ILE A 63 0.50 -5.92 4.44
N ALA A 64 -0.65 -6.60 4.46
CA ALA A 64 -1.71 -6.29 5.42
C ALA A 64 -1.26 -6.51 6.87
N GLN A 65 -0.46 -7.55 7.16
CA GLN A 65 0.15 -7.75 8.48
C GLN A 65 1.13 -6.60 8.84
N HIS A 66 1.91 -6.15 7.86
CA HIS A 66 2.83 -5.02 8.05
C HIS A 66 2.07 -3.73 8.36
N ILE A 67 0.96 -3.46 7.67
CA ILE A 67 0.07 -2.33 7.97
C ILE A 67 -0.46 -2.44 9.41
N MET A 68 -0.97 -3.61 9.80
CA MET A 68 -1.50 -3.82 11.15
C MET A 68 -0.43 -3.69 12.23
N MET A 69 0.81 -4.04 11.95
CA MET A 69 1.93 -3.80 12.88
C MET A 69 2.04 -2.30 13.22
N TYR A 70 1.96 -1.41 12.24
CA TYR A 70 1.98 0.03 12.50
C TYR A 70 0.71 0.53 13.20
N VAL A 71 -0.45 0.06 12.78
CA VAL A 71 -1.73 0.42 13.43
C VAL A 71 -1.67 0.05 14.91
N LEU A 72 -1.25 -1.16 15.25
CA LEU A 72 -1.12 -1.61 16.63
C LEU A 72 -0.03 -0.86 17.40
N ALA A 73 1.15 -0.66 16.81
CA ALA A 73 2.24 0.05 17.44
C ALA A 73 1.86 1.49 17.80
N LEU A 74 1.20 2.20 16.87
CA LEU A 74 0.82 3.59 17.06
C LEU A 74 -0.40 3.72 17.99
N SER A 75 -1.38 2.83 17.87
CA SER A 75 -2.55 2.83 18.76
C SER A 75 -2.20 2.55 20.22
N ARG A 76 -1.09 1.87 20.48
CA ARG A 76 -0.61 1.53 21.82
C ARG A 76 0.58 2.38 22.30
N GLY A 77 0.98 3.41 21.53
CA GLY A 77 2.06 4.32 21.89
C GLY A 77 3.44 3.66 21.97
N LEU A 78 3.66 2.56 21.22
CA LEU A 78 4.92 1.80 21.27
C LEU A 78 6.18 2.67 21.08
N PRO A 79 6.22 3.69 20.18
CA PRO A 79 7.39 4.53 20.01
C PRO A 79 7.84 5.22 21.30
N ALA A 80 6.91 5.73 22.13
CA ALA A 80 7.24 6.39 23.39
C ALA A 80 7.80 5.40 24.43
N TYR A 81 7.25 4.19 24.47
CA TYR A 81 7.80 3.15 25.37
C TYR A 81 9.19 2.68 24.95
N LEU A 82 9.44 2.55 23.64
CA LEU A 82 10.79 2.22 23.14
C LEU A 82 11.80 3.33 23.49
N GLU A 83 11.39 4.58 23.44
CA GLU A 83 12.25 5.70 23.85
C GLU A 83 12.51 5.69 25.37
N ALA A 84 11.49 5.46 26.18
CA ALA A 84 11.66 5.30 27.63
C ALA A 84 12.59 4.11 27.96
N GLN A 85 12.44 2.98 27.25
CA GLN A 85 13.29 1.80 27.42
C GLN A 85 14.76 2.09 27.09
N ARG A 86 15.06 2.85 26.01
CA ARG A 86 16.44 3.25 25.65
C ARG A 86 17.13 4.03 26.77
N HIS A 87 16.34 4.77 27.55
CA HIS A 87 16.83 5.55 28.69
C HIS A 87 16.67 4.83 30.04
N SER A 88 16.35 3.52 30.04
CA SER A 88 16.11 2.73 31.26
C SER A 88 15.07 3.35 32.18
N ARG A 89 14.05 4.03 31.62
CA ARG A 89 12.96 4.65 32.38
C ARG A 89 11.72 3.77 32.32
N TRP A 90 11.11 3.55 33.48
CA TRP A 90 9.81 2.91 33.59
C TRP A 90 8.72 3.98 33.64
N GLU A 91 8.02 4.18 32.51
CA GLU A 91 6.94 5.17 32.41
C GLU A 91 5.61 4.42 32.24
N ARG A 92 4.70 4.61 33.20
CA ARG A 92 3.33 4.03 33.12
C ARG A 92 2.43 4.81 32.19
N ASP A 93 2.53 6.14 32.26
CA ASP A 93 1.65 7.09 31.56
C ASP A 93 2.52 8.14 30.87
N ALA A 94 3.11 7.78 29.72
CA ALA A 94 3.86 8.78 28.96
C ALA A 94 2.88 9.85 28.43
N PRO A 95 3.07 11.14 28.74
CA PRO A 95 2.12 12.21 28.39
C PRO A 95 1.87 12.37 26.88
N SER A 96 2.77 11.83 26.06
CA SER A 96 2.68 11.85 24.60
C SER A 96 2.02 10.62 23.98
N THR A 97 1.60 9.65 24.82
CA THR A 97 0.95 8.44 24.32
C THR A 97 -0.56 8.61 24.23
N ARG A 98 -1.06 8.72 23.02
CA ARG A 98 -2.47 8.51 22.77
C ARG A 98 -2.73 7.00 22.69
N TYR A 99 -3.60 6.53 23.56
CA TYR A 99 -4.14 5.18 23.44
C TYR A 99 -5.41 5.23 22.58
N VAL A 100 -5.41 4.46 21.50
CA VAL A 100 -6.58 4.29 20.65
C VAL A 100 -7.14 2.90 20.90
N ASP A 101 -8.38 2.83 21.38
CA ASP A 101 -9.14 1.58 21.42
C ASP A 101 -9.61 1.27 20.01
N LEU A 102 -9.05 0.23 19.39
CA LEU A 102 -9.36 -0.13 18.02
C LEU A 102 -10.82 -0.51 17.82
N SER A 103 -11.51 -1.00 18.85
CA SER A 103 -12.94 -1.32 18.78
C SER A 103 -13.84 -0.09 18.64
N GLN A 104 -13.32 1.09 18.94
CA GLN A 104 -14.00 2.38 18.79
C GLN A 104 -13.38 3.23 17.65
N ALA A 105 -12.33 2.72 17.01
CA ALA A 105 -11.61 3.44 15.97
C ALA A 105 -12.15 3.14 14.57
N SER A 106 -11.83 4.05 13.66
CA SER A 106 -12.19 3.94 12.25
C SER A 106 -10.96 4.03 11.35
N ALA A 107 -11.01 3.32 10.23
CA ALA A 107 -9.97 3.34 9.21
C ALA A 107 -10.56 3.61 7.83
N LEU A 108 -9.91 4.47 7.06
CA LEU A 108 -10.16 4.64 5.64
C LEU A 108 -9.07 3.91 4.84
N ILE A 109 -9.47 2.99 3.99
CA ILE A 109 -8.59 2.29 3.04
C ILE A 109 -8.84 2.87 1.65
N VAL A 110 -7.81 3.46 1.07
CA VAL A 110 -7.83 4.00 -0.30
C VAL A 110 -7.09 3.02 -1.22
N GLY A 111 -7.84 2.40 -2.12
CA GLY A 111 -7.42 1.24 -2.89
C GLY A 111 -7.83 -0.08 -2.23
N VAL A 112 -9.03 -0.59 -2.53
CA VAL A 112 -9.56 -1.84 -1.97
C VAL A 112 -9.32 -3.01 -2.94
N GLY A 113 -8.10 -3.07 -3.48
CA GLY A 113 -7.58 -4.25 -4.18
C GLY A 113 -7.19 -5.36 -3.20
N GLY A 114 -6.39 -6.35 -3.64
CA GLY A 114 -6.03 -7.49 -2.79
C GLY A 114 -5.43 -7.12 -1.43
N ILE A 115 -4.53 -6.14 -1.37
CA ILE A 115 -3.92 -5.66 -0.10
C ILE A 115 -4.96 -4.94 0.75
N GLY A 116 -5.74 -4.03 0.13
CA GLY A 116 -6.75 -3.26 0.86
C GLY A 116 -7.84 -4.15 1.44
N GLN A 117 -8.28 -5.17 0.72
CA GLN A 117 -9.23 -6.17 1.21
C GLN A 117 -8.69 -6.92 2.42
N GLU A 118 -7.47 -7.47 2.33
CA GLU A 118 -6.81 -8.18 3.42
C GLU A 118 -6.60 -7.28 4.66
N THR A 119 -6.31 -6.00 4.43
CA THR A 119 -6.20 -5.00 5.50
C THR A 119 -7.57 -4.73 6.14
N SER A 120 -8.62 -4.58 5.33
CA SER A 120 -9.98 -4.37 5.82
C SER A 120 -10.44 -5.50 6.75
N LEU A 121 -10.25 -6.75 6.34
CA LEU A 121 -10.60 -7.92 7.15
C LEU A 121 -9.89 -7.92 8.50
N ARG A 122 -8.62 -7.53 8.53
CA ARG A 122 -7.86 -7.46 9.79
C ARG A 122 -8.30 -6.30 10.67
N CYS A 123 -8.52 -5.11 10.10
CA CYS A 123 -9.08 -3.98 10.86
C CYS A 123 -10.42 -4.35 11.49
N GLN A 124 -11.32 -4.98 10.74
CA GLN A 124 -12.61 -5.46 11.25
C GLN A 124 -12.46 -6.52 12.35
N ALA A 125 -11.48 -7.41 12.25
CA ALA A 125 -11.20 -8.40 13.29
C ALA A 125 -10.79 -7.76 14.63
N PHE A 126 -10.26 -6.53 14.61
CA PHE A 126 -9.99 -5.71 15.79
C PHE A 126 -11.18 -4.82 16.20
N GLY A 127 -12.35 -4.99 15.57
CA GLY A 127 -13.56 -4.24 15.87
C GLY A 127 -13.64 -2.84 15.26
N MET A 128 -12.69 -2.47 14.38
CA MET A 128 -12.68 -1.15 13.75
C MET A 128 -13.83 -0.99 12.75
N THR A 129 -14.37 0.21 12.65
CA THR A 129 -15.21 0.63 11.51
C THR A 129 -14.31 0.89 10.30
N VAL A 130 -14.60 0.25 9.16
CA VAL A 130 -13.76 0.37 7.98
C VAL A 130 -14.50 1.02 6.83
N HIS A 131 -13.93 2.10 6.32
CA HIS A 131 -14.34 2.83 5.12
C HIS A 131 -13.39 2.48 3.98
N GLY A 132 -13.90 2.43 2.74
CA GLY A 132 -13.10 2.13 1.57
C GLY A 132 -13.41 3.06 0.42
N ILE A 133 -12.37 3.44 -0.31
CA ILE A 133 -12.46 4.15 -1.59
C ILE A 133 -11.71 3.34 -2.64
N ASP A 134 -12.39 3.02 -3.74
CA ASP A 134 -11.79 2.40 -4.91
C ASP A 134 -12.56 2.83 -6.17
N GLU A 135 -11.88 2.91 -7.31
CA GLU A 135 -12.51 3.13 -8.61
C GLU A 135 -13.12 1.85 -9.19
N ARG A 136 -12.54 0.70 -8.82
CA ARG A 136 -12.92 -0.62 -9.32
C ARG A 136 -13.14 -1.58 -8.15
N TRP A 137 -14.37 -1.80 -7.80
CA TRP A 137 -14.75 -2.74 -6.74
C TRP A 137 -14.69 -4.19 -7.27
N GLU A 138 -13.46 -4.71 -7.42
CA GLU A 138 -13.22 -6.08 -7.90
C GLU A 138 -13.62 -7.15 -6.88
N TYR A 139 -13.68 -6.78 -5.58
CA TYR A 139 -13.95 -7.70 -4.49
C TYR A 139 -15.14 -7.25 -3.66
N GLU A 140 -15.94 -8.22 -3.23
CA GLU A 140 -16.88 -7.98 -2.13
C GLU A 140 -16.14 -8.04 -0.81
N THR A 141 -16.23 -6.98 -0.02
CA THR A 141 -15.61 -6.89 1.30
C THR A 141 -16.71 -6.64 2.31
N PRO A 142 -17.25 -7.70 2.95
CA PRO A 142 -18.31 -7.55 3.93
C PRO A 142 -17.94 -6.60 5.06
N GLY A 143 -18.89 -5.78 5.52
CA GLY A 143 -18.70 -4.83 6.62
C GLY A 143 -17.91 -3.57 6.27
N LEU A 144 -17.38 -3.44 5.05
CA LEU A 144 -16.69 -2.23 4.58
C LEU A 144 -17.74 -1.22 4.04
N GLN A 145 -17.66 0.03 4.50
CA GLN A 145 -18.46 1.13 4.01
C GLN A 145 -17.83 1.75 2.77
N ARG A 146 -18.51 1.67 1.63
CA ARG A 146 -17.99 2.13 0.33
C ARG A 146 -18.23 3.62 0.13
N HIS A 147 -17.21 4.33 -0.36
CA HIS A 147 -17.25 5.73 -0.73
C HIS A 147 -16.69 5.95 -2.13
N ASN A 148 -17.04 7.09 -2.74
CA ASN A 148 -16.52 7.50 -4.03
C ASN A 148 -15.21 8.28 -3.88
N ALA A 149 -14.39 8.34 -4.92
CA ALA A 149 -13.11 9.05 -4.91
C ALA A 149 -13.25 10.56 -4.51
N GLY A 150 -14.34 11.20 -4.90
CA GLY A 150 -14.63 12.60 -4.52
C GLY A 150 -14.87 12.83 -3.04
N GLU A 151 -15.15 11.77 -2.27
CA GLU A 151 -15.42 11.84 -0.82
C GLU A 151 -14.13 11.70 0.02
N LEU A 152 -12.97 11.45 -0.61
CA LEU A 152 -11.69 11.19 0.07
C LEU A 152 -11.40 12.19 1.19
N ARG A 153 -11.49 13.49 0.91
CA ARG A 153 -11.21 14.55 1.87
C ARG A 153 -12.19 14.54 3.05
N GLY A 154 -13.47 14.33 2.77
CA GLY A 154 -14.52 14.28 3.81
C GLY A 154 -14.33 13.09 4.73
N VAL A 155 -14.17 11.90 4.17
CA VAL A 155 -14.00 10.68 4.96
C VAL A 155 -12.68 10.71 5.72
N ALA A 156 -11.59 11.20 5.10
CA ALA A 156 -10.29 11.34 5.78
C ALA A 156 -10.33 12.27 7.00
N ALA A 157 -11.25 13.23 7.04
CA ALA A 157 -11.45 14.14 8.17
C ALA A 157 -12.10 13.46 9.40
N GLU A 158 -12.78 12.35 9.21
CA GLU A 158 -13.61 11.70 10.24
C GLU A 158 -12.96 10.44 10.84
N VAL A 159 -11.92 9.89 10.20
CA VAL A 159 -11.31 8.62 10.59
C VAL A 159 -10.04 8.78 11.42
N ASP A 160 -9.70 7.75 12.19
CA ASP A 160 -8.49 7.70 13.00
C ASP A 160 -7.25 7.25 12.19
N PHE A 161 -7.45 6.40 11.19
CA PHE A 161 -6.39 5.86 10.35
C PHE A 161 -6.73 6.04 8.87
N VAL A 162 -5.76 6.53 8.07
CA VAL A 162 -5.86 6.58 6.61
C VAL A 162 -4.78 5.69 6.02
N ILE A 163 -5.17 4.69 5.25
CA ILE A 163 -4.30 3.65 4.71
C ILE A 163 -4.39 3.68 3.19
N ALA A 164 -3.29 4.03 2.52
CA ALA A 164 -3.20 4.07 1.07
C ALA A 164 -2.55 2.79 0.53
N THR A 165 -3.30 2.05 -0.28
CA THR A 165 -2.85 0.83 -0.99
C THR A 165 -3.13 0.90 -2.48
N VAL A 166 -3.20 2.12 -3.03
CA VAL A 166 -3.32 2.38 -4.46
C VAL A 166 -1.97 2.24 -5.17
N PRO A 167 -1.93 1.73 -6.41
CA PRO A 167 -0.72 1.75 -7.21
C PRO A 167 -0.33 3.18 -7.59
N GLN A 168 0.96 3.43 -7.79
CA GLN A 168 1.44 4.70 -8.33
C GLN A 168 1.14 4.78 -9.83
N THR A 169 0.16 5.57 -10.21
CA THR A 169 -0.26 5.81 -11.60
C THR A 169 -0.49 7.30 -11.83
N PRO A 170 -0.59 7.77 -13.07
CA PRO A 170 -0.97 9.16 -13.34
C PRO A 170 -2.30 9.58 -12.68
N ALA A 171 -3.24 8.65 -12.51
CA ALA A 171 -4.53 8.91 -11.87
C ALA A 171 -4.43 9.03 -10.34
N THR A 172 -3.44 8.40 -9.71
CA THR A 172 -3.22 8.42 -8.26
C THR A 172 -2.11 9.37 -7.83
N GLU A 173 -1.39 9.97 -8.77
CA GLU A 173 -0.35 10.97 -8.48
C GLU A 173 -0.97 12.21 -7.85
N GLY A 174 -0.48 12.60 -6.66
CA GLY A 174 -1.02 13.73 -5.90
C GLY A 174 -2.39 13.51 -5.27
N LEU A 175 -2.91 12.27 -5.24
CA LEU A 175 -4.17 11.93 -4.58
C LEU A 175 -4.15 12.35 -3.10
N PHE A 176 -3.06 12.07 -2.40
CA PHE A 176 -2.81 12.54 -1.05
C PHE A 176 -2.01 13.85 -1.09
N ASN A 177 -2.73 14.94 -1.26
CA ASN A 177 -2.19 16.28 -1.31
C ASN A 177 -2.33 17.01 0.04
N ARG A 178 -1.85 18.27 0.08
CA ARG A 178 -1.93 19.11 1.28
C ARG A 178 -3.37 19.26 1.81
N ASP A 179 -4.36 19.35 0.94
CA ASP A 179 -5.75 19.57 1.35
C ASP A 179 -6.33 18.34 2.07
N VAL A 180 -5.99 17.13 1.61
CA VAL A 180 -6.37 15.88 2.27
C VAL A 180 -5.70 15.79 3.64
N PHE A 181 -4.37 16.00 3.73
CA PHE A 181 -3.67 15.95 5.02
C PHE A 181 -4.13 17.05 6.00
N THR A 182 -4.45 18.26 5.51
CA THR A 182 -4.96 19.34 6.36
C THR A 182 -6.38 19.05 6.87
N ALA A 183 -7.16 18.30 6.11
CA ALA A 183 -8.51 17.90 6.52
C ALA A 183 -8.50 16.79 7.59
N MET A 184 -7.48 15.95 7.62
CA MET A 184 -7.36 14.89 8.62
C MET A 184 -7.32 15.47 10.04
N ARG A 185 -7.82 14.73 11.00
CA ARG A 185 -7.69 15.07 12.42
C ARG A 185 -6.21 15.19 12.80
N SER A 186 -5.87 16.10 13.68
CA SER A 186 -4.48 16.36 14.12
C SER A 186 -3.82 15.15 14.78
N ASP A 187 -4.60 14.19 15.22
CA ASP A 187 -4.22 12.96 15.90
C ASP A 187 -4.41 11.70 15.02
N ALA A 188 -4.87 11.88 13.78
CA ALA A 188 -5.00 10.77 12.83
C ALA A 188 -3.64 10.29 12.32
N VAL A 189 -3.58 9.01 11.97
CA VAL A 189 -2.38 8.37 11.41
C VAL A 189 -2.58 8.11 9.93
N SER A 190 -1.59 8.47 9.10
CA SER A 190 -1.54 8.10 7.69
C SER A 190 -0.44 7.07 7.43
N TYR A 191 -0.79 6.02 6.69
CA TYR A 191 0.12 4.98 6.20
C TYR A 191 0.00 4.90 4.67
N THR A 192 1.13 4.87 3.99
CA THR A 192 1.21 4.67 2.54
C THR A 192 2.12 3.49 2.22
N HIS A 193 1.64 2.59 1.35
CA HIS A 193 2.38 1.43 0.87
C HIS A 193 2.77 1.61 -0.59
#